data_3841116053f500c6bf2f55320e8cd692
#
_entry.id   3841116053f500c6bf2f55320e8cd692
#
_cell.length_a   1.000
_cell.length_b   1.000
_cell.length_c   1.000
_cell.angle_alpha   90.00
_cell.angle_beta   90.00
_cell.angle_gamma   90.00
#
_symmetry.space_group_name_H-M   'P 1'
#
loop_
_entity.id
_entity.type
_entity.pdbx_description
1 polymer ?
#
loop_
_entity_poly.entity_id
_entity_poly.type
_entity_poly.pdbx_seq_one_letter_code
_entity_poly.pdbx_strand_id
1 'polypeptide(L)'
;MLLGIDFAAEVAQLDLYDDITVGAIPTAPDQALVGAAMARNLGAELGDDIVILGSGKRGGVAAMALTVTGILSTGQAELDRNLLFAPVSSVQDAFGLEDEVHNLVLVLENYTQVKALAAPINDLLQPDQSYRTWQQLLPEVEQGIELDRVSSAIFYYILLILVSFAVLNTFVMVIFERTREFGMLMALGLRPWRIIGQVQIESLFLSFIGVLLGSVLSAALVAYLAEVGIPLSAMGGEAAQQSMAKMQAG
;
A
#
# COMPACT_ATOMS: atom_id res chain seq x y z
N MET A 1 -15.48 1.68 18.19
CA MET A 1 -16.36 2.06 17.06
C MET A 1 -17.06 0.80 16.58
N LEU A 2 -18.40 0.79 16.57
CA LEU A 2 -19.19 -0.32 16.02
C LEU A 2 -19.38 -0.09 14.53
N LEU A 3 -19.06 -1.11 13.74
CA LEU A 3 -19.26 -1.13 12.29
C LEU A 3 -20.21 -2.27 11.94
N GLY A 4 -21.38 -1.92 11.41
CA GLY A 4 -22.30 -2.88 10.80
C GLY A 4 -21.89 -3.13 9.35
N ILE A 5 -21.51 -4.36 9.03
CA ILE A 5 -21.03 -4.73 7.69
C ILE A 5 -21.78 -5.94 7.15
N ASP A 6 -21.81 -6.05 5.83
CA ASP A 6 -22.26 -7.25 5.14
C ASP A 6 -21.05 -8.18 4.95
N PHE A 7 -20.87 -9.12 5.88
CA PHE A 7 -19.76 -10.05 5.85
C PHE A 7 -19.70 -10.86 4.56
N ALA A 8 -20.82 -11.21 3.96
CA ALA A 8 -20.85 -12.01 2.74
C ALA A 8 -20.31 -11.22 1.52
N ALA A 9 -20.61 -9.94 1.45
CA ALA A 9 -20.12 -9.07 0.39
C ALA A 9 -18.66 -8.68 0.62
N GLU A 10 -18.26 -8.42 1.88
CA GLU A 10 -16.93 -7.90 2.20
C GLU A 10 -15.84 -8.99 2.18
N VAL A 11 -16.13 -10.21 2.60
CA VAL A 11 -15.17 -11.34 2.53
C VAL A 11 -14.64 -11.58 1.11
N ALA A 12 -15.48 -11.31 0.11
CA ALA A 12 -15.08 -11.49 -1.30
C ALA A 12 -14.15 -10.37 -1.83
N GLN A 13 -14.02 -9.25 -1.10
CA GLN A 13 -13.40 -8.03 -1.63
C GLN A 13 -12.24 -7.48 -0.77
N LEU A 14 -12.18 -7.85 0.50
CA LEU A 14 -11.20 -7.31 1.45
C LEU A 14 -10.40 -8.44 2.08
N ASP A 15 -9.07 -8.36 1.98
CA ASP A 15 -8.12 -9.28 2.63
C ASP A 15 -8.07 -9.11 4.16
N LEU A 16 -8.89 -8.18 4.72
CA LEU A 16 -8.95 -7.88 6.16
C LEU A 16 -9.23 -9.13 7.01
N TYR A 17 -9.91 -10.11 6.44
CA TYR A 17 -10.29 -11.34 7.14
C TYR A 17 -9.17 -12.38 7.22
N ASP A 18 -8.11 -12.21 6.43
CA ASP A 18 -6.89 -13.02 6.53
C ASP A 18 -6.11 -12.67 7.82
N ASP A 19 -6.41 -11.51 8.42
CA ASP A 19 -5.84 -11.04 9.68
C ASP A 19 -6.55 -11.59 10.93
N ILE A 20 -7.52 -12.50 10.79
CA ILE A 20 -8.16 -13.18 11.92
C ILE A 20 -7.16 -14.09 12.61
N THR A 21 -6.79 -13.74 13.84
CA THR A 21 -5.81 -14.48 14.63
C THR A 21 -6.41 -15.67 15.36
N VAL A 22 -7.67 -15.53 15.81
CA VAL A 22 -8.38 -16.58 16.57
C VAL A 22 -9.87 -16.54 16.22
N GLY A 23 -10.49 -17.71 16.06
CA GLY A 23 -11.91 -17.82 15.78
C GLY A 23 -12.29 -17.80 14.32
N ALA A 24 -13.48 -17.32 14.01
CA ALA A 24 -14.05 -17.30 12.66
C ALA A 24 -14.89 -16.05 12.41
N ILE A 25 -15.20 -15.82 11.13
CA ILE A 25 -16.09 -14.73 10.67
C ILE A 25 -17.50 -14.95 11.21
N PRO A 26 -18.18 -13.90 11.70
CA PRO A 26 -19.59 -13.96 12.10
C PRO A 26 -20.49 -14.48 10.97
N THR A 27 -21.32 -15.45 11.30
CA THR A 27 -22.29 -16.05 10.37
C THR A 27 -23.72 -15.90 10.85
N ALA A 28 -23.91 -15.54 12.12
CA ALA A 28 -25.20 -15.31 12.74
C ALA A 28 -25.35 -13.86 13.19
N PRO A 29 -26.59 -13.34 13.33
CA PRO A 29 -26.85 -11.94 13.64
C PRO A 29 -26.41 -11.51 15.06
N ASP A 30 -26.22 -12.44 15.97
CA ASP A 30 -25.78 -12.23 17.34
C ASP A 30 -24.25 -12.35 17.54
N GLN A 31 -23.50 -12.41 16.47
CA GLN A 31 -22.06 -12.63 16.50
C GLN A 31 -21.27 -11.35 16.17
N ALA A 32 -20.05 -11.26 16.70
CA ALA A 32 -19.15 -10.14 16.45
C ALA A 32 -17.70 -10.58 16.22
N LEU A 33 -17.00 -9.77 15.40
CA LEU A 33 -15.57 -9.83 15.22
C LEU A 33 -14.94 -8.62 15.92
N VAL A 34 -13.94 -8.86 16.77
CA VAL A 34 -13.38 -7.83 17.68
C VAL A 34 -11.89 -7.66 17.41
N GLY A 35 -11.41 -6.42 17.40
CA GLY A 35 -9.99 -6.14 17.30
C GLY A 35 -9.20 -6.63 18.52
N ALA A 36 -8.03 -7.19 18.31
CA ALA A 36 -7.22 -7.85 19.34
C ALA A 36 -6.89 -6.93 20.54
N ALA A 37 -6.68 -5.63 20.30
CA ALA A 37 -6.44 -4.69 21.38
C ALA A 37 -7.73 -4.35 22.17
N MET A 38 -8.89 -4.31 21.49
CA MET A 38 -10.16 -4.14 22.17
C MET A 38 -10.50 -5.36 23.03
N ALA A 39 -10.36 -6.58 22.50
CA ALA A 39 -10.59 -7.81 23.25
C ALA A 39 -9.75 -7.86 24.53
N ARG A 40 -8.44 -7.56 24.44
CA ARG A 40 -7.56 -7.48 25.61
C ARG A 40 -8.00 -6.43 26.62
N ASN A 41 -8.42 -5.24 26.17
CA ASN A 41 -8.85 -4.17 27.08
C ASN A 41 -10.15 -4.49 27.81
N LEU A 42 -11.06 -5.22 27.17
CA LEU A 42 -12.33 -5.66 27.76
C LEU A 42 -12.15 -6.95 28.58
N GLY A 43 -11.03 -7.67 28.42
CA GLY A 43 -10.84 -9.00 28.97
C GLY A 43 -11.78 -10.04 28.35
N ALA A 44 -12.17 -9.81 27.07
CA ALA A 44 -13.10 -10.66 26.35
C ALA A 44 -12.35 -11.75 25.58
N GLU A 45 -12.84 -12.97 25.68
CA GLU A 45 -12.36 -14.17 24.98
C GLU A 45 -13.43 -14.64 23.97
N LEU A 46 -13.07 -15.65 23.16
CA LEU A 46 -14.01 -16.27 22.24
C LEU A 46 -15.19 -16.89 23.02
N GLY A 47 -16.40 -16.56 22.58
CA GLY A 47 -17.64 -17.03 23.20
C GLY A 47 -18.17 -16.13 24.29
N ASP A 48 -17.47 -15.07 24.69
CA ASP A 48 -17.99 -14.08 25.63
C ASP A 48 -18.98 -13.12 24.95
N ASP A 49 -19.91 -12.61 25.74
CA ASP A 49 -20.90 -11.63 25.29
C ASP A 49 -20.42 -10.20 25.55
N ILE A 50 -20.45 -9.38 24.52
CA ILE A 50 -20.19 -7.93 24.59
C ILE A 50 -21.52 -7.19 24.45
N VAL A 51 -21.83 -6.33 25.42
CA VAL A 51 -23.02 -5.47 25.38
C VAL A 51 -22.63 -4.09 24.85
N ILE A 52 -23.29 -3.67 23.79
CA ILE A 52 -23.13 -2.35 23.19
C ILE A 52 -24.34 -1.51 23.56
N LEU A 53 -24.06 -0.31 24.07
CA LEU A 53 -25.07 0.67 24.42
C LEU A 53 -24.88 1.92 23.56
N GLY A 54 -25.95 2.46 23.04
CA GLY A 54 -25.94 3.68 22.26
C GLY A 54 -27.28 4.37 22.20
N SER A 55 -27.39 5.39 21.36
CA SER A 55 -28.66 6.10 21.10
C SER A 55 -29.26 5.63 19.79
N GLY A 56 -30.48 5.15 19.82
CA GLY A 56 -31.21 4.80 18.61
C GLY A 56 -31.63 6.03 17.78
N LYS A 57 -31.87 5.85 16.49
CA LYS A 57 -32.27 6.92 15.54
C LYS A 57 -33.54 7.66 15.98
N ARG A 58 -34.51 6.97 16.59
CA ARG A 58 -35.77 7.56 17.06
C ARG A 58 -35.70 8.14 18.48
N GLY A 59 -34.49 8.24 19.06
CA GLY A 59 -34.28 8.57 20.46
C GLY A 59 -34.45 7.35 21.37
N GLY A 60 -33.97 7.46 22.60
CA GLY A 60 -33.95 6.35 23.56
C GLY A 60 -32.64 5.56 23.52
N VAL A 61 -32.50 4.63 24.45
CA VAL A 61 -31.33 3.76 24.58
C VAL A 61 -31.51 2.57 23.68
N ALA A 62 -30.56 2.40 22.80
CA ALA A 62 -30.38 1.17 21.99
C ALA A 62 -29.34 0.29 22.69
N ALA A 63 -29.64 -1.00 22.80
CA ALA A 63 -28.75 -1.98 23.38
C ALA A 63 -28.76 -3.24 22.54
N MET A 64 -27.56 -3.82 22.31
CA MET A 64 -27.42 -5.11 21.67
C MET A 64 -26.31 -5.92 22.37
N ALA A 65 -26.54 -7.20 22.50
CA ALA A 65 -25.53 -8.16 22.96
C ALA A 65 -25.02 -8.98 21.79
N LEU A 66 -23.72 -9.13 21.70
CA LEU A 66 -23.05 -9.88 20.63
C LEU A 66 -22.04 -10.82 21.24
N THR A 67 -22.03 -12.07 20.77
CA THR A 67 -21.05 -13.08 21.15
C THR A 67 -19.79 -12.94 20.30
N VAL A 68 -18.63 -12.90 20.92
CA VAL A 68 -17.34 -12.81 20.24
C VAL A 68 -17.03 -14.14 19.53
N THR A 69 -17.05 -14.15 18.20
CA THR A 69 -16.75 -15.35 17.41
C THR A 69 -15.38 -15.31 16.76
N GLY A 70 -14.76 -14.12 16.70
CA GLY A 70 -13.40 -13.99 16.17
C GLY A 70 -12.70 -12.77 16.71
N ILE A 71 -11.37 -12.85 16.72
CA ILE A 71 -10.47 -11.75 17.08
C ILE A 71 -9.53 -11.52 15.91
N LEU A 72 -9.50 -10.28 15.41
CA LEU A 72 -8.63 -9.87 14.31
C LEU A 72 -7.50 -8.97 14.80
N SER A 73 -6.36 -9.01 14.12
CA SER A 73 -5.25 -8.10 14.35
C SER A 73 -4.74 -7.52 13.02
N THR A 74 -4.99 -6.24 12.81
CA THR A 74 -4.54 -5.50 11.62
C THR A 74 -3.05 -5.13 11.69
N GLY A 75 -2.35 -5.49 12.77
CA GLY A 75 -0.99 -5.04 13.04
C GLY A 75 -0.88 -3.61 13.56
N GLN A 76 -1.99 -2.88 13.64
CA GLN A 76 -2.05 -1.52 14.16
C GLN A 76 -2.90 -1.50 15.45
N ALA A 77 -2.22 -1.44 16.59
CA ALA A 77 -2.88 -1.51 17.90
C ALA A 77 -3.95 -0.41 18.14
N GLU A 78 -3.82 0.73 17.48
CA GLU A 78 -4.76 1.83 17.57
C GLU A 78 -6.08 1.51 16.83
N LEU A 79 -6.00 0.91 15.64
CA LEU A 79 -7.16 0.40 14.92
C LEU A 79 -7.80 -0.75 15.70
N ASP A 80 -7.03 -1.75 16.09
CA ASP A 80 -7.50 -2.92 16.82
C ASP A 80 -8.18 -2.57 18.15
N ARG A 81 -7.85 -1.41 18.74
CA ARG A 81 -8.49 -0.92 19.97
C ARG A 81 -9.91 -0.43 19.75
N ASN A 82 -10.22 0.01 18.54
CA ASN A 82 -11.47 0.68 18.22
C ASN A 82 -12.40 -0.12 17.30
N LEU A 83 -11.93 -1.26 16.75
CA LEU A 83 -12.69 -2.04 15.79
C LEU A 83 -13.57 -3.10 16.45
N LEU A 84 -14.85 -3.03 16.14
CA LEU A 84 -15.87 -4.03 16.44
C LEU A 84 -16.77 -4.15 15.21
N PHE A 85 -16.81 -5.31 14.61
CA PHE A 85 -17.66 -5.60 13.47
C PHE A 85 -18.82 -6.49 13.86
N ALA A 86 -20.01 -6.13 13.40
CA ALA A 86 -21.22 -6.90 13.55
C ALA A 86 -21.99 -6.97 12.22
N PRO A 87 -22.89 -7.94 12.03
CA PRO A 87 -23.76 -7.95 10.86
C PRO A 87 -24.57 -6.66 10.76
N VAL A 88 -24.63 -6.08 9.56
CA VAL A 88 -25.34 -4.81 9.31
C VAL A 88 -26.80 -4.87 9.75
N SER A 89 -27.47 -5.99 9.50
CA SER A 89 -28.87 -6.22 9.90
C SER A 89 -29.06 -6.09 11.41
N SER A 90 -28.16 -6.66 12.20
CA SER A 90 -28.24 -6.60 13.66
C SER A 90 -28.07 -5.18 14.19
N VAL A 91 -27.17 -4.41 13.58
CA VAL A 91 -26.99 -2.99 13.92
C VAL A 91 -28.22 -2.17 13.51
N GLN A 92 -28.80 -2.43 12.34
CA GLN A 92 -30.00 -1.77 11.86
C GLN A 92 -31.18 -2.02 12.81
N ASP A 93 -31.41 -3.26 13.18
CA ASP A 93 -32.49 -3.65 14.11
C ASP A 93 -32.31 -3.01 15.49
N ALA A 94 -31.11 -3.11 16.06
CA ALA A 94 -30.84 -2.61 17.40
C ALA A 94 -30.95 -1.07 17.50
N PHE A 95 -30.51 -0.35 16.46
CA PHE A 95 -30.48 1.11 16.45
C PHE A 95 -31.68 1.75 15.73
N GLY A 96 -32.59 0.95 15.17
CA GLY A 96 -33.80 1.40 14.48
C GLY A 96 -33.48 2.15 13.18
N LEU A 97 -32.51 1.66 12.42
CA LEU A 97 -32.05 2.27 11.19
C LEU A 97 -32.86 1.81 9.96
N GLU A 98 -33.79 0.86 10.15
CA GLU A 98 -34.52 0.22 9.05
C GLU A 98 -33.53 -0.25 7.96
N ASP A 99 -33.72 -0.14 6.71
CA ASP A 99 -32.77 -0.55 5.68
C ASP A 99 -31.73 0.54 5.32
N GLU A 100 -31.46 1.48 6.20
CA GLU A 100 -30.51 2.57 5.95
C GLU A 100 -29.07 2.17 6.29
N VAL A 101 -28.14 2.69 5.51
CA VAL A 101 -26.69 2.57 5.76
C VAL A 101 -26.05 3.96 5.76
N HIS A 102 -25.01 4.13 6.58
CA HIS A 102 -24.31 5.41 6.67
C HIS A 102 -23.33 5.60 5.51
N ASN A 103 -22.69 4.53 5.09
CA ASN A 103 -21.70 4.55 4.05
C ASN A 103 -21.87 3.35 3.13
N LEU A 104 -21.71 3.57 1.81
CA LEU A 104 -21.57 2.54 0.80
C LEU A 104 -20.16 2.62 0.24
N VAL A 105 -19.40 1.54 0.37
CA VAL A 105 -18.04 1.45 -0.15
C VAL A 105 -18.06 0.81 -1.54
N LEU A 106 -17.50 1.52 -2.52
CA LEU A 106 -17.33 1.00 -3.88
C LEU A 106 -15.86 0.62 -4.08
N VAL A 107 -15.63 -0.66 -4.27
CA VAL A 107 -14.30 -1.20 -4.58
C VAL A 107 -14.15 -1.34 -6.09
N LEU A 108 -13.05 -0.83 -6.65
CA LEU A 108 -12.76 -0.84 -8.07
C LEU A 108 -11.50 -1.66 -8.33
N GLU A 109 -11.50 -2.46 -9.39
CA GLU A 109 -10.32 -3.20 -9.82
C GLU A 109 -9.15 -2.29 -10.21
N ASN A 110 -9.45 -1.07 -10.67
CA ASN A 110 -8.43 -0.12 -11.10
C ASN A 110 -8.64 1.26 -10.46
N TYR A 111 -7.70 1.67 -9.62
CA TYR A 111 -7.71 2.95 -8.92
C TYR A 111 -7.72 4.18 -9.85
N THR A 112 -7.27 4.03 -11.11
CA THR A 112 -7.28 5.14 -12.09
C THR A 112 -8.69 5.55 -12.50
N GLN A 113 -9.67 4.65 -12.36
CA GLN A 113 -11.07 4.88 -12.73
C GLN A 113 -11.84 5.67 -11.66
N VAL A 114 -11.32 5.79 -10.44
CA VAL A 114 -11.97 6.50 -9.32
C VAL A 114 -12.40 7.91 -9.70
N LYS A 115 -11.52 8.67 -10.36
CA LYS A 115 -11.83 10.06 -10.80
C LYS A 115 -12.84 10.10 -11.94
N ALA A 116 -12.83 9.13 -12.83
CA ALA A 116 -13.76 9.07 -13.96
C ALA A 116 -15.19 8.73 -13.53
N LEU A 117 -15.35 7.97 -12.46
CA LEU A 117 -16.66 7.60 -11.92
C LEU A 117 -17.30 8.70 -11.05
N ALA A 118 -16.55 9.72 -10.67
CA ALA A 118 -17.07 10.79 -9.83
C ALA A 118 -18.27 11.52 -10.43
N ALA A 119 -18.23 11.85 -11.73
CA ALA A 119 -19.29 12.56 -12.41
C ALA A 119 -20.58 11.72 -12.52
N PRO A 120 -20.56 10.48 -13.08
CA PRO A 120 -21.77 9.68 -13.18
C PRO A 120 -22.36 9.26 -11.82
N ILE A 121 -21.53 9.10 -10.77
CA ILE A 121 -22.04 8.80 -9.44
C ILE A 121 -22.73 10.01 -8.84
N ASN A 122 -22.14 11.22 -8.96
CA ASN A 122 -22.76 12.44 -8.44
C ASN A 122 -24.15 12.72 -9.06
N ASP A 123 -24.36 12.34 -10.30
CA ASP A 123 -25.67 12.50 -10.97
C ASP A 123 -26.75 11.55 -10.42
N LEU A 124 -26.36 10.48 -9.75
CA LEU A 124 -27.25 9.49 -9.13
C LEU A 124 -27.55 9.77 -7.66
N LEU A 125 -26.75 10.64 -7.02
CA LEU A 125 -26.87 10.91 -5.57
C LEU A 125 -28.08 11.78 -5.25
N GLN A 126 -28.68 11.52 -4.11
CA GLN A 126 -29.69 12.39 -3.50
C GLN A 126 -29.04 13.61 -2.85
N PRO A 127 -29.78 14.70 -2.57
CA PRO A 127 -29.21 15.94 -2.01
C PRO A 127 -28.53 15.79 -0.64
N ASP A 128 -28.84 14.75 0.10
CA ASP A 128 -28.28 14.40 1.41
C ASP A 128 -27.09 13.42 1.32
N GLN A 129 -26.78 12.95 0.12
CA GLN A 129 -25.70 12.00 -0.14
C GLN A 129 -24.47 12.71 -0.75
N SER A 130 -23.28 12.22 -0.45
CA SER A 130 -22.04 12.75 -1.01
C SER A 130 -21.10 11.61 -1.40
N TYR A 131 -20.53 11.72 -2.60
CA TYR A 131 -19.45 10.85 -3.04
C TYR A 131 -18.11 11.40 -2.57
N ARG A 132 -17.32 10.56 -1.95
CA ARG A 132 -15.95 10.91 -1.55
C ARG A 132 -14.98 9.85 -2.03
N THR A 133 -13.90 10.29 -2.62
CA THR A 133 -12.80 9.41 -3.01
C THR A 133 -11.90 9.13 -1.81
N TRP A 134 -11.14 8.05 -1.86
CA TRP A 134 -10.17 7.73 -0.81
C TRP A 134 -9.14 8.86 -0.60
N GLN A 135 -8.76 9.60 -1.66
CA GLN A 135 -7.88 10.76 -1.57
C GLN A 135 -8.46 11.88 -0.70
N GLN A 136 -9.78 12.07 -0.77
CA GLN A 136 -10.48 13.07 0.05
C GLN A 136 -10.68 12.61 1.49
N LEU A 137 -10.79 11.30 1.71
CA LEU A 137 -10.93 10.72 3.04
C LEU A 137 -9.60 10.63 3.77
N LEU A 138 -8.50 10.36 3.04
CA LEU A 138 -7.16 10.15 3.57
C LEU A 138 -6.14 11.05 2.85
N PRO A 139 -6.24 12.38 3.00
CA PRO A 139 -5.36 13.32 2.31
C PRO A 139 -3.88 13.17 2.71
N GLU A 140 -3.62 12.69 3.92
CA GLU A 140 -2.26 12.41 4.40
C GLU A 140 -1.60 11.27 3.62
N VAL A 141 -2.39 10.23 3.28
CA VAL A 141 -1.90 9.11 2.47
C VAL A 141 -1.61 9.56 1.04
N GLU A 142 -2.49 10.36 0.44
CA GLU A 142 -2.27 10.92 -0.91
C GLU A 142 -1.00 11.77 -0.94
N GLN A 143 -0.80 12.66 0.04
CA GLN A 143 0.41 13.46 0.17
C GLN A 143 1.66 12.61 0.38
N GLY A 144 1.56 11.55 1.19
CA GLY A 144 2.65 10.59 1.39
C GLY A 144 3.08 9.91 0.09
N ILE A 145 2.13 9.44 -0.70
CA ILE A 145 2.38 8.81 -2.01
C ILE A 145 3.04 9.82 -2.98
N GLU A 146 2.56 11.08 -3.02
CA GLU A 146 3.14 12.10 -3.88
C GLU A 146 4.56 12.48 -3.45
N LEU A 147 4.82 12.60 -2.14
CA LEU A 147 6.16 12.84 -1.62
C LEU A 147 7.12 11.70 -1.96
N ASP A 148 6.68 10.45 -1.83
CA ASP A 148 7.48 9.29 -2.20
C ASP A 148 7.80 9.28 -3.69
N ARG A 149 6.82 9.59 -4.53
CA ARG A 149 7.00 9.70 -5.98
C ARG A 149 8.01 10.78 -6.35
N VAL A 150 7.92 11.97 -5.75
CA VAL A 150 8.84 13.09 -6.01
C VAL A 150 10.24 12.74 -5.51
N SER A 151 10.36 12.17 -4.32
CA SER A 151 11.64 11.72 -3.75
C SER A 151 12.31 10.67 -4.63
N SER A 152 11.56 9.67 -5.06
CA SER A 152 12.05 8.62 -5.96
C SER A 152 12.52 9.20 -7.30
N ALA A 153 11.81 10.18 -7.85
CA ALA A 153 12.22 10.87 -9.07
C ALA A 153 13.54 11.62 -8.89
N ILE A 154 13.71 12.33 -7.77
CA ILE A 154 14.96 13.04 -7.44
C ILE A 154 16.13 12.05 -7.33
N PHE A 155 15.95 10.94 -6.60
CA PHE A 155 16.97 9.88 -6.51
C PHE A 155 17.34 9.31 -7.87
N TYR A 156 16.35 9.08 -8.72
CA TYR A 156 16.59 8.59 -10.08
C TYR A 156 17.44 9.57 -10.90
N TYR A 157 17.15 10.88 -10.85
CA TYR A 157 17.95 11.88 -11.55
C TYR A 157 19.38 11.99 -11.00
N ILE A 158 19.56 11.92 -9.68
CA ILE A 158 20.88 11.91 -9.08
C ILE A 158 21.69 10.69 -9.56
N LEU A 159 21.09 9.50 -9.54
CA LEU A 159 21.71 8.28 -10.05
C LEU A 159 22.08 8.41 -11.52
N LEU A 160 21.20 8.95 -12.35
CA LEU A 160 21.47 9.17 -13.77
C LEU A 160 22.69 10.06 -13.97
N ILE A 161 22.79 11.15 -13.20
CA ILE A 161 23.94 12.06 -13.26
C ILE A 161 25.22 11.34 -12.82
N LEU A 162 25.20 10.61 -11.71
CA LEU A 162 26.37 9.86 -11.22
C LEU A 162 26.85 8.83 -12.24
N VAL A 163 25.92 8.04 -12.81
CA VAL A 163 26.25 7.06 -13.85
C VAL A 163 26.81 7.74 -15.09
N SER A 164 26.23 8.88 -15.51
CA SER A 164 26.73 9.64 -16.65
C SER A 164 28.16 10.11 -16.43
N PHE A 165 28.51 10.61 -15.26
CA PHE A 165 29.88 10.99 -14.92
C PHE A 165 30.83 9.79 -14.89
N ALA A 166 30.40 8.64 -14.34
CA ALA A 166 31.22 7.43 -14.31
C ALA A 166 31.52 6.93 -15.74
N VAL A 167 30.51 6.91 -16.60
CA VAL A 167 30.66 6.53 -18.00
C VAL A 167 31.58 7.52 -18.73
N LEU A 168 31.37 8.82 -18.54
CA LEU A 168 32.22 9.84 -19.16
C LEU A 168 33.68 9.70 -18.73
N ASN A 169 33.96 9.47 -17.46
CA ASN A 169 35.31 9.26 -16.95
C ASN A 169 35.96 8.03 -17.56
N THR A 170 35.23 6.93 -17.69
CA THR A 170 35.71 5.69 -18.32
C THR A 170 36.04 5.92 -19.81
N PHE A 171 35.17 6.64 -20.53
CA PHE A 171 35.41 6.95 -21.94
C PHE A 171 36.63 7.83 -22.13
N VAL A 172 36.80 8.87 -21.31
CA VAL A 172 37.94 9.76 -21.37
C VAL A 172 39.23 8.96 -21.15
N MET A 173 39.24 8.06 -20.17
CA MET A 173 40.40 7.21 -19.89
C MET A 173 40.76 6.29 -21.10
N VAL A 174 39.77 5.59 -21.64
CA VAL A 174 39.95 4.72 -22.81
C VAL A 174 40.49 5.49 -24.04
N ILE A 175 39.97 6.71 -24.26
CA ILE A 175 40.44 7.54 -25.38
C ILE A 175 41.91 7.94 -25.15
N PHE A 176 42.30 8.33 -23.95
CA PHE A 176 43.69 8.69 -23.64
C PHE A 176 44.64 7.50 -23.80
N GLU A 177 44.26 6.31 -23.35
CA GLU A 177 45.06 5.08 -23.51
C GLU A 177 45.29 4.74 -24.98
N ARG A 178 44.27 4.94 -25.85
CA ARG A 178 44.32 4.61 -27.27
C ARG A 178 44.80 5.77 -28.19
N THR A 179 45.18 6.92 -27.63
CA THR A 179 45.55 8.12 -28.39
C THR A 179 46.73 7.81 -29.39
N ARG A 180 47.69 7.00 -28.97
CA ARG A 180 48.80 6.60 -29.82
C ARG A 180 48.39 5.73 -31.00
N GLU A 181 47.42 4.84 -30.82
CA GLU A 181 46.83 4.01 -31.87
C GLU A 181 46.10 4.87 -32.89
N PHE A 182 45.31 5.84 -32.40
CA PHE A 182 44.57 6.78 -33.25
C PHE A 182 45.52 7.67 -34.06
N GLY A 183 46.67 8.07 -33.48
CA GLY A 183 47.73 8.81 -34.19
C GLY A 183 48.33 8.01 -35.33
N MET A 184 48.63 6.72 -35.13
CA MET A 184 49.11 5.84 -36.20
C MET A 184 48.07 5.68 -37.32
N LEU A 185 46.81 5.48 -37.01
CA LEU A 185 45.74 5.36 -38.01
C LEU A 185 45.59 6.62 -38.85
N MET A 186 45.68 7.80 -38.21
CA MET A 186 45.67 9.08 -38.92
C MET A 186 46.91 9.26 -39.83
N ALA A 187 48.11 8.79 -39.42
CA ALA A 187 49.32 8.82 -40.23
C ALA A 187 49.22 7.91 -41.46
N LEU A 188 48.43 6.82 -41.37
CA LEU A 188 48.09 5.95 -42.49
C LEU A 188 47.00 6.49 -43.42
N GLY A 189 46.52 7.72 -43.16
CA GLY A 189 45.55 8.42 -44.02
C GLY A 189 44.08 8.17 -43.67
N LEU A 190 43.75 7.54 -42.50
CA LEU A 190 42.37 7.45 -42.05
C LEU A 190 41.83 8.83 -41.68
N ARG A 191 40.62 9.12 -42.15
CA ARG A 191 39.93 10.36 -41.80
C ARG A 191 39.43 10.30 -40.34
N PRO A 192 39.56 11.37 -39.56
CA PRO A 192 39.14 11.41 -38.13
C PRO A 192 37.74 10.92 -37.90
N TRP A 193 36.78 11.23 -38.78
CA TRP A 193 35.37 10.76 -38.67
C TRP A 193 35.22 9.24 -38.69
N ARG A 194 36.09 8.50 -39.36
CA ARG A 194 36.05 7.03 -39.35
C ARG A 194 36.51 6.46 -38.01
N ILE A 195 37.49 7.08 -37.38
CA ILE A 195 37.97 6.72 -36.05
C ILE A 195 36.88 6.98 -35.00
N ILE A 196 36.25 8.16 -35.07
CA ILE A 196 35.12 8.47 -34.20
C ILE A 196 33.96 7.48 -34.36
N GLY A 197 33.62 7.16 -35.63
CA GLY A 197 32.56 6.18 -35.91
C GLY A 197 32.88 4.79 -35.37
N GLN A 198 34.13 4.34 -35.43
CA GLN A 198 34.57 3.06 -34.89
C GLN A 198 34.41 3.02 -33.36
N VAL A 199 34.88 4.05 -32.65
CA VAL A 199 34.74 4.17 -31.19
C VAL A 199 33.29 4.22 -30.79
N GLN A 200 32.45 4.95 -31.56
CA GLN A 200 31.02 5.06 -31.30
C GLN A 200 30.32 3.70 -31.43
N ILE A 201 30.62 2.91 -32.46
CA ILE A 201 30.02 1.58 -32.63
C ILE A 201 30.48 0.64 -31.52
N GLU A 202 31.77 0.64 -31.16
CA GLU A 202 32.28 -0.15 -30.03
C GLU A 202 31.56 0.17 -28.73
N SER A 203 31.39 1.46 -28.46
CA SER A 203 30.65 1.96 -27.25
C SER A 203 29.18 1.55 -27.26
N LEU A 204 28.56 1.60 -28.44
CA LEU A 204 27.14 1.19 -28.58
C LEU A 204 26.95 -0.31 -28.27
N PHE A 205 27.86 -1.16 -28.77
CA PHE A 205 27.84 -2.58 -28.49
C PHE A 205 28.04 -2.88 -27.00
N LEU A 206 29.00 -2.24 -26.35
CA LEU A 206 29.26 -2.41 -24.92
C LEU A 206 28.08 -1.93 -24.10
N SER A 207 27.49 -0.78 -24.46
CA SER A 207 26.29 -0.26 -23.79
C SER A 207 25.11 -1.19 -23.95
N PHE A 208 24.89 -1.76 -25.13
CA PHE A 208 23.82 -2.71 -25.40
C PHE A 208 23.95 -3.97 -24.53
N ILE A 209 25.16 -4.53 -24.44
CA ILE A 209 25.44 -5.69 -23.58
C ILE A 209 25.22 -5.33 -22.12
N GLY A 210 25.67 -4.16 -21.67
CA GLY A 210 25.48 -3.67 -20.31
C GLY A 210 24.00 -3.49 -19.95
N VAL A 211 23.20 -2.89 -20.83
CA VAL A 211 21.74 -2.73 -20.64
C VAL A 211 21.06 -4.10 -20.60
N LEU A 212 21.41 -5.02 -21.49
CA LEU A 212 20.82 -6.35 -21.53
C LEU A 212 21.09 -7.13 -20.22
N LEU A 213 22.35 -7.15 -19.79
CA LEU A 213 22.73 -7.80 -18.52
C LEU A 213 22.06 -7.14 -17.31
N GLY A 214 22.06 -5.81 -17.27
CA GLY A 214 21.41 -5.05 -16.20
C GLY A 214 19.90 -5.30 -16.15
N SER A 215 19.23 -5.35 -17.31
CA SER A 215 17.80 -5.65 -17.39
C SER A 215 17.47 -7.07 -16.91
N VAL A 216 18.27 -8.06 -17.29
CA VAL A 216 18.08 -9.45 -16.84
C VAL A 216 18.26 -9.57 -15.32
N LEU A 217 19.34 -8.99 -14.79
CA LEU A 217 19.60 -8.99 -13.34
C LEU A 217 18.50 -8.26 -12.56
N SER A 218 18.06 -7.11 -13.06
CA SER A 218 16.98 -6.34 -12.43
C SER A 218 15.66 -7.10 -12.45
N ALA A 219 15.31 -7.71 -13.58
CA ALA A 219 14.08 -8.51 -13.69
C ALA A 219 14.11 -9.73 -12.76
N ALA A 220 15.25 -10.43 -12.67
CA ALA A 220 15.42 -11.55 -11.76
C ALA A 220 15.29 -11.12 -10.29
N LEU A 221 15.89 -9.99 -9.92
CA LEU A 221 15.79 -9.46 -8.56
C LEU A 221 14.36 -9.05 -8.21
N VAL A 222 13.68 -8.35 -9.12
CA VAL A 222 12.28 -7.93 -8.91
C VAL A 222 11.36 -9.15 -8.79
N ALA A 223 11.53 -10.16 -9.66
CA ALA A 223 10.74 -11.39 -9.58
C ALA A 223 10.97 -12.11 -8.23
N TYR A 224 12.22 -12.22 -7.80
CA TYR A 224 12.55 -12.81 -6.49
C TYR A 224 11.91 -12.06 -5.33
N LEU A 225 11.99 -10.72 -5.34
CA LEU A 225 11.39 -9.88 -4.29
C LEU A 225 9.85 -9.90 -4.31
N ALA A 226 9.25 -10.08 -5.49
CA ALA A 226 7.79 -10.21 -5.62
C ALA A 226 7.28 -11.53 -5.03
N GLU A 227 8.05 -12.62 -5.11
CA GLU A 227 7.69 -13.92 -4.52
C GLU A 227 7.96 -13.98 -3.02
N VAL A 228 9.10 -13.47 -2.58
CA VAL A 228 9.51 -13.55 -1.16
C VAL A 228 8.85 -12.47 -0.31
N GLY A 229 8.43 -11.36 -0.92
CA GLY A 229 8.02 -10.15 -0.22
C GLY A 229 9.21 -9.43 0.43
N ILE A 230 9.04 -8.16 0.72
CA ILE A 230 10.01 -7.41 1.55
C ILE A 230 9.48 -7.45 2.99
N PRO A 231 10.12 -8.20 3.91
CA PRO A 231 9.65 -8.23 5.29
C PRO A 231 9.85 -6.83 5.91
N LEU A 232 8.76 -6.09 6.06
CA LEU A 232 8.76 -4.76 6.69
C LEU A 232 9.34 -4.80 8.11
N SER A 233 9.27 -5.97 8.76
CA SER A 233 9.92 -6.24 10.05
C SER A 233 11.45 -6.08 10.02
N ALA A 234 12.10 -6.31 8.88
CA ALA A 234 13.55 -6.16 8.75
C ALA A 234 13.97 -4.70 8.51
N MET A 235 13.08 -3.84 8.02
CA MET A 235 13.41 -2.44 7.68
C MET A 235 13.15 -1.43 8.82
N GLY A 236 12.45 -1.79 9.88
CA GLY A 236 12.14 -0.89 10.99
C GLY A 236 11.60 -1.56 12.24
N GLY A 237 11.37 -2.86 12.19
CA GLY A 237 10.68 -3.61 13.23
C GLY A 237 11.36 -3.53 14.61
N GLU A 238 12.66 -3.64 14.70
CA GLU A 238 13.35 -3.62 15.98
C GLU A 238 13.46 -2.20 16.58
N ALA A 239 13.73 -1.19 15.76
CA ALA A 239 13.79 0.20 16.22
C ALA A 239 12.41 0.76 16.59
N ALA A 240 11.38 0.41 15.81
CA ALA A 240 10.00 0.80 16.10
C ALA A 240 9.45 0.05 17.33
N GLN A 241 9.70 -1.26 17.46
CA GLN A 241 9.31 -2.03 18.63
C GLN A 241 10.03 -1.58 19.90
N GLN A 242 11.32 -1.24 19.84
CA GLN A 242 12.05 -0.69 20.97
C GLN A 242 11.59 0.70 21.38
N SER A 243 11.20 1.54 20.42
CA SER A 243 10.64 2.86 20.73
C SER A 243 9.24 2.76 21.34
N MET A 244 8.39 1.84 20.86
CA MET A 244 7.08 1.57 21.47
C MET A 244 7.20 0.93 22.86
N ALA A 245 8.13 -0.01 23.06
CA ALA A 245 8.39 -0.61 24.37
C ALA A 245 8.90 0.42 25.40
N LYS A 246 9.69 1.39 24.97
CA LYS A 246 10.14 2.51 25.83
C LYS A 246 9.01 3.48 26.18
N MET A 247 8.06 3.73 25.27
CA MET A 247 6.89 4.56 25.57
C MET A 247 5.84 3.88 26.46
N GLN A 248 5.83 2.56 26.53
CA GLN A 248 4.93 1.80 27.42
C GLN A 248 5.50 1.58 28.83
N ALA A 249 6.82 1.81 29.01
CA ALA A 249 7.50 1.61 30.30
C ALA A 249 7.72 2.91 31.10
N GLY A 250 7.29 4.07 30.60
CA GLY A 250 7.34 5.38 31.27
C GLY A 250 5.95 5.97 31.46
#